data_6743f2041b29840a3903b65862b522a4
#
_entry.id   6743f2041b29840a3903b65862b522a4
#
_cell.length_a   1.000
_cell.length_b   1.000
_cell.length_c   1.000
_cell.angle_alpha   90.00
_cell.angle_beta   90.00
_cell.angle_gamma   90.00
#
_symmetry.space_group_name_H-M   'P 1'
#
loop_
_entity.id
_entity.type
_entity.pdbx_description
1 polymer ?
#
loop_
_entity_poly.entity_id
_entity_poly.type
_entity_poly.pdbx_seq_one_letter_code
_entity_poly.pdbx_strand_id
1 'polypeptide(L)'
;MDNRPIGFFDSGLGGLTCIPHMMRDLPEEKIIYFGDTARTPYGSKAANTIRSFSMEIADFLVKSDVKMIVIACNTVSATCVEDLRKRFPQIPILGIIEPAAKAVAGSCRAGSRIGIIGTKVTISSGAYKKAIQARNPELKIFETACPAFVPLIEEGIIENDIMDLTIQYYMDDFIRDNDIDTIVLGCTHYPWIQKNIARIYPDLHIINPSSIIVDTIREIIQERD
;
A
#
# COMPACT_ATOMS: atom_id res chain seq x y z
N MET A 1 -18.65 16.73 -14.47
CA MET A 1 -18.02 16.20 -13.24
C MET A 1 -18.88 15.13 -12.59
N ASP A 2 -18.39 13.94 -12.39
CA ASP A 2 -19.09 12.83 -11.71
C ASP A 2 -19.05 13.03 -10.19
N ASN A 3 -20.17 13.40 -9.56
CA ASN A 3 -20.27 13.71 -8.12
C ASN A 3 -20.44 12.47 -7.21
N ARG A 4 -20.38 11.26 -7.77
CA ARG A 4 -20.40 10.02 -7.00
C ARG A 4 -19.13 9.88 -6.15
N PRO A 5 -19.18 9.23 -4.99
CA PRO A 5 -18.03 9.09 -4.13
C PRO A 5 -16.96 8.15 -4.71
N ILE A 6 -15.73 8.30 -4.24
CA ILE A 6 -14.65 7.32 -4.42
C ILE A 6 -14.74 6.33 -3.27
N GLY A 7 -14.82 5.03 -3.59
CA GLY A 7 -14.80 3.95 -2.60
C GLY A 7 -13.38 3.54 -2.26
N PHE A 8 -12.95 3.75 -1.02
CA PHE A 8 -11.71 3.20 -0.49
C PHE A 8 -11.99 1.96 0.33
N PHE A 9 -11.18 0.92 0.18
CA PHE A 9 -11.20 -0.13 1.17
C PHE A 9 -9.81 -0.64 1.58
N ASP A 10 -9.75 -1.09 2.82
CA ASP A 10 -8.57 -1.69 3.46
C ASP A 10 -8.98 -2.86 4.36
N SER A 11 -8.02 -3.69 4.73
CA SER A 11 -8.22 -4.78 5.70
C SER A 11 -8.52 -4.31 7.13
N GLY A 12 -8.40 -3.02 7.42
CA GLY A 12 -8.61 -2.44 8.73
C GLY A 12 -8.54 -0.92 8.73
N LEU A 13 -7.79 -0.36 9.67
CA LEU A 13 -7.64 1.09 9.84
C LEU A 13 -6.44 1.67 9.08
N GLY A 14 -5.48 0.83 8.68
CA GLY A 14 -4.23 1.28 8.03
C GLY A 14 -4.46 2.11 6.77
N GLY A 15 -5.47 1.79 5.98
CA GLY A 15 -5.81 2.54 4.76
C GLY A 15 -6.25 3.99 5.00
N LEU A 16 -6.60 4.36 6.24
CA LEU A 16 -6.86 5.75 6.59
C LEU A 16 -5.63 6.65 6.38
N THR A 17 -4.43 6.09 6.29
CA THR A 17 -3.21 6.84 5.93
C THR A 17 -3.28 7.50 4.55
N CYS A 18 -4.14 7.03 3.64
CA CYS A 18 -4.39 7.68 2.35
C CYS A 18 -5.30 8.90 2.46
N ILE A 19 -6.21 8.93 3.43
CA ILE A 19 -7.31 9.90 3.49
C ILE A 19 -6.84 11.35 3.71
N PRO A 20 -5.87 11.67 4.61
CA PRO A 20 -5.36 13.03 4.73
C PRO A 20 -4.78 13.60 3.41
N HIS A 21 -4.14 12.76 2.61
CA HIS A 21 -3.63 13.14 1.29
C HIS A 21 -4.77 13.45 0.32
N MET A 22 -5.82 12.61 0.31
CA MET A 22 -7.02 12.86 -0.49
C MET A 22 -7.70 14.18 -0.10
N MET A 23 -7.91 14.42 1.19
CA MET A 23 -8.56 15.65 1.68
C MET A 23 -7.76 16.91 1.35
N ARG A 24 -6.42 16.83 1.32
CA ARG A 24 -5.54 17.94 0.94
C ARG A 24 -5.55 18.21 -0.55
N ASP A 25 -5.42 17.15 -1.36
CA ASP A 25 -5.08 17.27 -2.78
C ASP A 25 -6.29 17.14 -3.71
N LEU A 26 -7.41 16.57 -3.23
CA LEU A 26 -8.68 16.40 -3.92
C LEU A 26 -9.87 16.69 -2.95
N PRO A 27 -9.95 17.92 -2.38
CA PRO A 27 -10.89 18.24 -1.31
C PRO A 27 -12.37 18.18 -1.74
N GLU A 28 -12.66 18.30 -3.03
CA GLU A 28 -14.03 18.24 -3.57
C GLU A 28 -14.55 16.80 -3.73
N GLU A 29 -13.66 15.80 -3.62
CA GLU A 29 -14.04 14.41 -3.81
C GLU A 29 -14.67 13.81 -2.55
N LYS A 30 -15.86 13.23 -2.71
CA LYS A 30 -16.52 12.48 -1.64
C LYS A 30 -15.87 11.11 -1.51
N ILE A 31 -15.71 10.63 -0.28
CA ILE A 31 -15.09 9.35 0.02
C ILE A 31 -16.04 8.48 0.83
N ILE A 32 -16.17 7.22 0.42
CA ILE A 32 -16.70 6.14 1.26
C ILE A 32 -15.52 5.24 1.62
N TYR A 33 -15.17 5.16 2.90
CA TYR A 33 -14.10 4.29 3.38
C TYR A 33 -14.69 3.04 4.05
N PHE A 34 -14.23 1.87 3.62
CA PHE A 34 -14.56 0.58 4.23
C PHE A 34 -13.31 -0.04 4.84
N GLY A 35 -13.21 -0.10 6.16
CA GLY A 35 -12.16 -0.81 6.90
C GLY A 35 -12.72 -2.12 7.47
N ASP A 36 -12.17 -3.27 7.06
CA ASP A 36 -12.64 -4.59 7.51
C ASP A 36 -12.05 -4.98 8.88
N THR A 37 -12.35 -4.16 9.89
CA THR A 37 -11.82 -4.32 11.25
C THR A 37 -12.24 -5.63 11.93
N ALA A 38 -13.39 -6.20 11.52
CA ALA A 38 -13.86 -7.46 12.08
C ALA A 38 -13.02 -8.68 11.62
N ARG A 39 -12.33 -8.57 10.48
CA ARG A 39 -11.60 -9.69 9.87
C ARG A 39 -10.09 -9.40 9.69
N THR A 40 -9.61 -8.27 10.21
CA THR A 40 -8.17 -7.91 10.23
C THR A 40 -7.37 -8.92 11.08
N PRO A 41 -6.04 -9.10 10.86
CA PRO A 41 -5.25 -8.64 9.73
C PRO A 41 -5.33 -9.59 8.52
N TYR A 42 -5.18 -9.05 7.30
CA TYR A 42 -5.16 -9.87 6.07
C TYR A 42 -3.76 -10.42 5.74
N GLY A 43 -2.71 -9.80 6.24
CA GLY A 43 -1.33 -10.08 5.89
C GLY A 43 -0.79 -11.48 6.24
N SER A 44 -1.58 -12.30 6.96
CA SER A 44 -1.29 -13.68 7.33
C SER A 44 -2.35 -14.69 6.87
N LYS A 45 -3.40 -14.23 6.13
CA LYS A 45 -4.49 -15.10 5.68
C LYS A 45 -4.18 -15.75 4.33
N ALA A 46 -4.88 -16.86 4.04
CA ALA A 46 -4.81 -17.51 2.74
C ALA A 46 -5.38 -16.61 1.61
N ALA A 47 -4.79 -16.66 0.42
CA ALA A 47 -5.18 -15.84 -0.72
C ALA A 47 -6.68 -15.97 -1.08
N ASN A 48 -7.26 -17.19 -1.00
CA ASN A 48 -8.68 -17.41 -1.27
C ASN A 48 -9.59 -16.72 -0.24
N THR A 49 -9.19 -16.68 1.03
CA THR A 49 -9.91 -15.96 2.08
C THR A 49 -9.88 -14.44 1.82
N ILE A 50 -8.70 -13.90 1.49
CA ILE A 50 -8.54 -12.48 1.14
C ILE A 50 -9.41 -12.13 -0.06
N ARG A 51 -9.41 -12.99 -1.10
CA ARG A 51 -10.23 -12.80 -2.31
C ARG A 51 -11.72 -12.77 -1.97
N SER A 52 -12.23 -13.72 -1.17
CA SER A 52 -13.65 -13.76 -0.78
C SER A 52 -14.06 -12.48 -0.07
N PHE A 53 -13.30 -12.06 0.94
CA PHE A 53 -13.59 -10.84 1.68
C PHE A 53 -13.55 -9.59 0.79
N SER A 54 -12.55 -9.51 -0.09
CA SER A 54 -12.42 -8.38 -1.02
C SER A 54 -13.57 -8.28 -2.01
N MET A 55 -14.10 -9.42 -2.47
CA MET A 55 -15.28 -9.45 -3.34
C MET A 55 -16.53 -8.93 -2.62
N GLU A 56 -16.75 -9.32 -1.36
CA GLU A 56 -17.88 -8.84 -0.55
C GLU A 56 -17.82 -7.32 -0.34
N ILE A 57 -16.62 -6.80 -0.04
CA ILE A 57 -16.43 -5.37 0.17
C ILE A 57 -16.63 -4.59 -1.14
N ALA A 58 -16.10 -5.10 -2.25
CA ALA A 58 -16.29 -4.47 -3.56
C ALA A 58 -17.76 -4.48 -3.99
N ASP A 59 -18.50 -5.57 -3.75
CA ASP A 59 -19.96 -5.64 -3.98
C ASP A 59 -20.70 -4.56 -3.17
N PHE A 60 -20.30 -4.34 -1.91
CA PHE A 60 -20.86 -3.29 -1.07
C PHE A 60 -20.59 -1.88 -1.66
N LEU A 61 -19.35 -1.60 -2.04
CA LEU A 61 -18.99 -0.29 -2.60
C LEU A 61 -19.68 -0.03 -3.94
N VAL A 62 -19.78 -1.05 -4.81
CA VAL A 62 -20.53 -0.93 -6.08
C VAL A 62 -22.01 -0.62 -5.82
N LYS A 63 -22.65 -1.28 -4.84
CA LYS A 63 -24.04 -0.98 -4.42
C LYS A 63 -24.19 0.40 -3.79
N SER A 64 -23.11 0.97 -3.25
CA SER A 64 -23.07 2.34 -2.73
C SER A 64 -22.87 3.39 -3.82
N ASP A 65 -22.94 3.00 -5.10
CA ASP A 65 -22.81 3.85 -6.28
C ASP A 65 -21.52 4.68 -6.31
N VAL A 66 -20.40 4.06 -5.97
CA VAL A 66 -19.10 4.73 -6.07
C VAL A 66 -18.64 4.84 -7.53
N LYS A 67 -17.95 5.93 -7.90
CA LYS A 67 -17.43 6.14 -9.27
C LYS A 67 -16.14 5.38 -9.57
N MET A 68 -15.39 4.99 -8.54
CA MET A 68 -14.21 4.12 -8.61
C MET A 68 -13.94 3.43 -7.28
N ILE A 69 -13.19 2.35 -7.30
CA ILE A 69 -12.72 1.65 -6.10
C ILE A 69 -11.22 1.78 -5.99
N VAL A 70 -10.74 2.25 -4.83
CA VAL A 70 -9.33 2.33 -4.47
C VAL A 70 -9.04 1.29 -3.40
N ILE A 71 -8.14 0.36 -3.71
CA ILE A 71 -7.67 -0.67 -2.80
C ILE A 71 -6.41 -0.13 -2.10
N ALA A 72 -6.60 0.44 -0.90
CA ALA A 72 -5.50 0.93 -0.09
C ALA A 72 -4.64 -0.22 0.47
N CYS A 73 -5.26 -1.37 0.78
CA CYS A 73 -4.57 -2.53 1.32
C CYS A 73 -3.54 -3.11 0.35
N ASN A 74 -2.26 -3.12 0.75
CA ASN A 74 -1.18 -3.73 -0.03
C ASN A 74 -1.38 -5.23 -0.21
N THR A 75 -1.83 -5.93 0.82
CA THR A 75 -2.10 -7.36 0.78
C THR A 75 -3.18 -7.71 -0.24
N VAL A 76 -4.27 -6.96 -0.27
CA VAL A 76 -5.34 -7.14 -1.27
C VAL A 76 -4.84 -6.78 -2.66
N SER A 77 -4.13 -5.66 -2.80
CA SER A 77 -3.54 -5.23 -4.07
C SER A 77 -2.58 -6.27 -4.65
N ALA A 78 -1.83 -6.94 -3.78
CA ALA A 78 -0.90 -8.00 -4.19
C ALA A 78 -1.58 -9.32 -4.61
N THR A 79 -2.83 -9.56 -4.18
CA THR A 79 -3.45 -10.88 -4.31
C THR A 79 -4.64 -10.95 -5.26
N CYS A 80 -5.48 -9.92 -5.34
CA CYS A 80 -6.78 -10.07 -6.03
C CYS A 80 -7.27 -8.86 -6.83
N VAL A 81 -6.45 -7.85 -7.12
CA VAL A 81 -6.85 -6.69 -7.94
C VAL A 81 -7.41 -7.13 -9.30
N GLU A 82 -6.73 -8.04 -9.99
CA GLU A 82 -7.15 -8.51 -11.31
C GLU A 82 -8.47 -9.30 -11.26
N ASP A 83 -8.70 -10.07 -10.20
CA ASP A 83 -9.97 -10.77 -10.01
C ASP A 83 -11.13 -9.78 -9.79
N LEU A 84 -10.88 -8.71 -9.04
CA LEU A 84 -11.84 -7.64 -8.82
C LEU A 84 -12.14 -6.87 -10.12
N ARG A 85 -11.13 -6.54 -10.91
CA ARG A 85 -11.29 -5.89 -12.23
C ARG A 85 -12.13 -6.74 -13.19
N LYS A 86 -11.91 -8.05 -13.21
CA LYS A 86 -12.72 -8.99 -14.01
C LYS A 86 -14.17 -9.08 -13.54
N ARG A 87 -14.41 -9.02 -12.22
CA ARG A 87 -15.75 -9.14 -11.63
C ARG A 87 -16.56 -7.85 -11.80
N PHE A 88 -15.90 -6.69 -11.80
CA PHE A 88 -16.53 -5.36 -11.86
C PHE A 88 -15.94 -4.52 -13.01
N PRO A 89 -16.07 -4.97 -14.28
CA PRO A 89 -15.46 -4.28 -15.42
C PRO A 89 -16.03 -2.89 -15.70
N GLN A 90 -17.20 -2.58 -15.12
CA GLN A 90 -17.90 -1.31 -15.31
C GLN A 90 -17.33 -0.15 -14.45
N ILE A 91 -16.48 -0.47 -13.46
CA ILE A 91 -15.95 0.53 -12.53
C ILE A 91 -14.41 0.46 -12.49
N PRO A 92 -13.69 1.60 -12.50
CA PRO A 92 -12.24 1.59 -12.32
C PRO A 92 -11.86 1.04 -10.96
N ILE A 93 -10.90 0.12 -10.94
CA ILE A 93 -10.33 -0.42 -9.69
C ILE A 93 -8.83 -0.15 -9.70
N LEU A 94 -8.38 0.64 -8.74
CA LEU A 94 -7.00 1.03 -8.54
C LEU A 94 -6.42 0.34 -7.30
N GLY A 95 -5.36 -0.47 -7.48
CA GLY A 95 -4.57 -1.02 -6.37
C GLY A 95 -3.36 -0.14 -6.08
N ILE A 96 -2.96 -0.04 -4.81
CA ILE A 96 -1.88 0.85 -4.36
C ILE A 96 -0.48 0.49 -4.91
N ILE A 97 -0.25 -0.76 -5.32
CA ILE A 97 1.06 -1.24 -5.77
C ILE A 97 1.48 -0.62 -7.11
N GLU A 98 0.57 -0.48 -8.06
CA GLU A 98 0.90 0.03 -9.40
C GLU A 98 1.37 1.50 -9.39
N PRO A 99 0.68 2.44 -8.70
CA PRO A 99 1.17 3.81 -8.54
C PRO A 99 2.53 3.87 -7.85
N ALA A 100 2.72 3.09 -6.79
CA ALA A 100 3.99 3.03 -6.09
C ALA A 100 5.12 2.52 -6.99
N ALA A 101 4.87 1.47 -7.78
CA ALA A 101 5.85 0.94 -8.73
C ALA A 101 6.19 1.95 -9.84
N LYS A 102 5.20 2.72 -10.34
CA LYS A 102 5.40 3.82 -11.30
C LYS A 102 6.32 4.90 -10.71
N ALA A 103 6.07 5.29 -9.46
CA ALA A 103 6.86 6.31 -8.76
C ALA A 103 8.31 5.83 -8.51
N VAL A 104 8.49 4.61 -8.00
CA VAL A 104 9.83 4.02 -7.79
C VAL A 104 10.62 3.98 -9.10
N ALA A 105 10.00 3.46 -10.17
CA ALA A 105 10.66 3.33 -11.46
C ALA A 105 11.04 4.68 -12.09
N GLY A 106 10.27 5.75 -11.80
CA GLY A 106 10.51 7.09 -12.33
C GLY A 106 11.46 7.95 -11.48
N SER A 107 11.57 7.69 -10.18
CA SER A 107 12.37 8.51 -9.25
C SER A 107 13.74 7.90 -8.91
N CYS A 108 13.91 6.59 -9.03
CA CYS A 108 15.14 5.89 -8.68
C CYS A 108 16.07 5.76 -9.90
N ARG A 109 17.37 5.92 -9.66
CA ARG A 109 18.41 5.83 -10.72
C ARG A 109 18.68 4.37 -11.08
N ALA A 110 19.18 4.14 -12.28
CA ALA A 110 19.69 2.82 -12.67
C ALA A 110 20.69 2.30 -11.63
N GLY A 111 20.51 1.03 -11.24
CA GLY A 111 21.35 0.40 -10.21
C GLY A 111 20.96 0.69 -8.77
N SER A 112 20.00 1.58 -8.49
CA SER A 112 19.46 1.77 -7.13
C SER A 112 18.96 0.45 -6.52
N ARG A 113 19.12 0.34 -5.21
CA ARG A 113 18.87 -0.87 -4.42
C ARG A 113 17.64 -0.64 -3.53
N ILE A 114 16.51 -1.13 -3.99
CA ILE A 114 15.20 -0.85 -3.41
C ILE A 114 14.81 -1.99 -2.47
N GLY A 115 14.59 -1.67 -1.20
CA GLY A 115 14.01 -2.58 -0.22
C GLY A 115 12.50 -2.40 -0.13
N ILE A 116 11.75 -3.49 -0.25
CA ILE A 116 10.31 -3.50 0.01
C ILE A 116 10.09 -4.13 1.38
N ILE A 117 9.49 -3.40 2.30
CA ILE A 117 9.03 -3.96 3.58
C ILE A 117 7.51 -4.14 3.52
N GLY A 118 7.00 -5.26 4.02
CA GLY A 118 5.57 -5.56 3.91
C GLY A 118 5.09 -6.70 4.80
N THR A 119 3.82 -7.06 4.65
CA THR A 119 3.28 -8.27 5.29
C THR A 119 3.81 -9.53 4.61
N LYS A 120 3.71 -10.68 5.29
CA LYS A 120 4.13 -11.98 4.71
C LYS A 120 3.47 -12.24 3.35
N VAL A 121 2.18 -11.99 3.22
CA VAL A 121 1.44 -12.22 1.97
C VAL A 121 1.89 -11.25 0.88
N THR A 122 2.04 -9.97 1.18
CA THR A 122 2.52 -8.97 0.21
C THR A 122 3.88 -9.37 -0.35
N ILE A 123 4.83 -9.70 0.52
CA ILE A 123 6.20 -10.06 0.13
C ILE A 123 6.23 -11.38 -0.65
N SER A 124 5.56 -12.43 -0.16
CA SER A 124 5.56 -13.74 -0.84
C SER A 124 4.90 -13.71 -2.23
N SER A 125 4.04 -12.73 -2.51
CA SER A 125 3.43 -12.55 -3.83
C SER A 125 4.44 -12.08 -4.90
N GLY A 126 5.49 -11.36 -4.49
CA GLY A 126 6.44 -10.70 -5.38
C GLY A 126 5.81 -9.60 -6.25
N ALA A 127 4.61 -9.10 -5.88
CA ALA A 127 3.85 -8.15 -6.70
C ALA A 127 4.60 -6.82 -6.91
N TYR A 128 5.21 -6.28 -5.85
CA TYR A 128 6.03 -5.07 -5.95
C TYR A 128 7.22 -5.27 -6.88
N LYS A 129 8.01 -6.33 -6.66
CA LYS A 129 9.17 -6.67 -7.49
C LYS A 129 8.80 -6.78 -8.96
N LYS A 130 7.75 -7.55 -9.27
CA LYS A 130 7.26 -7.71 -10.65
C LYS A 130 6.83 -6.37 -11.27
N ALA A 131 6.05 -5.55 -10.53
CA ALA A 131 5.53 -4.28 -11.03
C ALA A 131 6.63 -3.25 -11.27
N ILE A 132 7.65 -3.19 -10.40
CA ILE A 132 8.80 -2.28 -10.53
C ILE A 132 9.71 -2.73 -11.68
N GLN A 133 10.09 -4.01 -11.71
CA GLN A 133 11.01 -4.54 -12.73
C GLN A 133 10.40 -4.54 -14.14
N ALA A 134 9.08 -4.65 -14.28
CA ALA A 134 8.40 -4.48 -15.56
C ALA A 134 8.53 -3.05 -16.13
N ARG A 135 8.76 -2.05 -15.27
CA ARG A 135 8.93 -0.64 -15.64
C ARG A 135 10.39 -0.21 -15.76
N ASN A 136 11.22 -0.72 -14.85
CA ASN A 136 12.66 -0.44 -14.85
C ASN A 136 13.43 -1.70 -14.40
N PRO A 137 13.92 -2.53 -15.35
CA PRO A 137 14.63 -3.77 -15.06
C PRO A 137 16.03 -3.58 -14.47
N GLU A 138 16.59 -2.35 -14.51
CA GLU A 138 17.91 -2.04 -13.95
C GLU A 138 17.89 -1.85 -12.43
N LEU A 139 16.69 -1.69 -11.83
CA LEU A 139 16.54 -1.57 -10.38
C LEU A 139 16.72 -2.93 -9.69
N LYS A 140 17.50 -2.94 -8.62
CA LYS A 140 17.72 -4.13 -7.79
C LYS A 140 16.69 -4.13 -6.67
N ILE A 141 15.79 -5.13 -6.67
CA ILE A 141 14.67 -5.20 -5.73
C ILE A 141 14.91 -6.32 -4.72
N PHE A 142 14.86 -5.94 -3.46
CA PHE A 142 14.94 -6.80 -2.29
C PHE A 142 13.66 -6.70 -1.50
N GLU A 143 13.23 -7.79 -0.87
CA GLU A 143 11.95 -7.84 -0.18
C GLU A 143 12.11 -8.52 1.19
N THR A 144 11.54 -7.93 2.23
CA THR A 144 11.49 -8.54 3.57
C THR A 144 10.14 -8.34 4.23
N ALA A 145 9.67 -9.38 4.93
CA ALA A 145 8.42 -9.33 5.69
C ALA A 145 8.68 -8.86 7.12
N CYS A 146 7.87 -7.89 7.57
CA CYS A 146 7.94 -7.33 8.92
C CYS A 146 6.61 -7.58 9.68
N PRO A 147 6.26 -8.84 9.99
CA PRO A 147 4.94 -9.21 10.50
C PRO A 147 4.60 -8.61 11.87
N ALA A 148 5.57 -8.22 12.69
CA ALA A 148 5.32 -7.65 14.01
C ALA A 148 4.90 -6.17 13.96
N PHE A 149 5.16 -5.43 12.87
CA PHE A 149 4.83 -4.00 12.82
C PHE A 149 3.33 -3.73 12.96
N VAL A 150 2.49 -4.45 12.21
CA VAL A 150 1.03 -4.23 12.25
C VAL A 150 0.46 -4.43 13.66
N PRO A 151 0.70 -5.56 14.36
CA PRO A 151 0.21 -5.74 15.73
C PRO A 151 0.68 -4.64 16.69
N LEU A 152 1.94 -4.25 16.65
CA LEU A 152 2.47 -3.20 17.52
C LEU A 152 1.81 -1.84 17.24
N ILE A 153 1.62 -1.49 15.98
CA ILE A 153 0.95 -0.24 15.58
C ILE A 153 -0.51 -0.24 16.04
N GLU A 154 -1.23 -1.34 15.85
CA GLU A 154 -2.64 -1.48 16.28
C GLU A 154 -2.79 -1.35 17.83
N GLU A 155 -1.78 -1.77 18.61
CA GLU A 155 -1.72 -1.58 20.06
C GLU A 155 -1.21 -0.18 20.47
N GLY A 156 -0.93 0.72 19.51
CA GLY A 156 -0.41 2.06 19.79
C GLY A 156 1.06 2.10 20.23
N ILE A 157 1.80 0.99 20.09
CA ILE A 157 3.22 0.89 20.38
C ILE A 157 4.00 1.46 19.18
N ILE A 158 4.12 2.80 19.12
CA ILE A 158 4.67 3.50 17.96
C ILE A 158 5.93 4.30 18.38
N GLU A 159 5.79 5.28 19.26
CA GLU A 159 6.89 6.18 19.65
C GLU A 159 7.59 5.69 20.92
N ASN A 160 8.25 4.54 20.85
CA ASN A 160 8.99 3.95 21.98
C ASN A 160 10.08 2.97 21.53
N ASP A 161 10.93 2.56 22.48
CA ASP A 161 12.07 1.67 22.25
C ASP A 161 11.65 0.28 21.71
N ILE A 162 10.45 -0.21 22.02
CA ILE A 162 9.97 -1.52 21.52
C ILE A 162 9.82 -1.46 20.00
N MET A 163 9.19 -0.40 19.49
CA MET A 163 9.06 -0.22 18.06
C MET A 163 10.43 -0.02 17.40
N ASP A 164 11.29 0.81 17.98
CA ASP A 164 12.62 1.08 17.43
C ASP A 164 13.48 -0.20 17.34
N LEU A 165 13.51 -0.99 18.41
CA LEU A 165 14.20 -2.28 18.42
C LEU A 165 13.58 -3.27 17.42
N THR A 166 12.26 -3.22 17.24
CA THR A 166 11.58 -4.08 16.25
C THR A 166 11.92 -3.65 14.83
N ILE A 167 12.02 -2.35 14.56
CA ILE A 167 12.49 -1.82 13.26
C ILE A 167 13.91 -2.31 12.99
N GLN A 168 14.82 -2.14 13.93
CA GLN A 168 16.22 -2.59 13.80
C GLN A 168 16.29 -4.11 13.60
N TYR A 169 15.50 -4.89 14.34
CA TYR A 169 15.47 -6.35 14.19
C TYR A 169 15.15 -6.82 12.76
N TYR A 170 14.22 -6.13 12.06
CA TYR A 170 13.87 -6.50 10.69
C TYR A 170 14.73 -5.84 9.63
N MET A 171 15.29 -4.66 9.90
CA MET A 171 15.86 -3.80 8.87
C MET A 171 17.38 -3.67 8.91
N ASP A 172 18.07 -3.84 10.06
CA ASP A 172 19.52 -3.64 10.15
C ASP A 172 20.29 -4.51 9.16
N ASP A 173 20.15 -5.83 9.29
CA ASP A 173 20.82 -6.78 8.39
C ASP A 173 20.29 -6.68 6.96
N PHE A 174 18.98 -6.48 6.81
CA PHE A 174 18.35 -6.35 5.50
C PHE A 174 18.91 -5.17 4.71
N ILE A 175 19.09 -4.02 5.35
CA ILE A 175 19.64 -2.80 4.72
C ILE A 175 21.13 -2.99 4.44
N ARG A 176 21.90 -3.40 5.47
CA ARG A 176 23.36 -3.54 5.39
C ARG A 176 23.77 -4.56 4.34
N ASP A 177 23.22 -5.78 4.39
CA ASP A 177 23.67 -6.90 3.56
C ASP A 177 23.26 -6.74 2.09
N ASN A 178 22.29 -5.87 1.83
CA ASN A 178 21.82 -5.57 0.48
C ASN A 178 22.16 -4.15 0.01
N ASP A 179 22.92 -3.35 0.78
CA ASP A 179 23.23 -1.93 0.49
C ASP A 179 21.96 -1.15 0.04
N ILE A 180 20.87 -1.27 0.75
CA ILE A 180 19.59 -0.64 0.41
C ILE A 180 19.73 0.88 0.52
N ASP A 181 19.34 1.61 -0.53
CA ASP A 181 19.31 3.09 -0.57
C ASP A 181 17.89 3.66 -0.47
N THR A 182 16.90 2.86 -0.82
CA THR A 182 15.51 3.27 -0.86
C THR A 182 14.61 2.20 -0.23
N ILE A 183 13.66 2.62 0.62
CA ILE A 183 12.65 1.73 1.23
C ILE A 183 11.25 2.11 0.75
N VAL A 184 10.47 1.10 0.34
CA VAL A 184 9.05 1.22 0.05
C VAL A 184 8.23 0.66 1.20
N LEU A 185 7.29 1.44 1.70
CA LEU A 185 6.38 1.05 2.78
C LEU A 185 5.22 0.21 2.23
N GLY A 186 5.44 -1.09 2.04
CA GLY A 186 4.50 -2.04 1.42
C GLY A 186 3.37 -2.51 2.34
N CYS A 187 2.95 -1.67 3.29
CA CYS A 187 1.78 -1.88 4.15
C CYS A 187 1.18 -0.54 4.56
N THR A 188 -0.13 -0.45 4.60
CA THR A 188 -0.88 0.77 4.97
C THR A 188 -0.65 1.24 6.40
N HIS A 189 -0.18 0.37 7.28
CA HIS A 189 0.18 0.72 8.66
C HIS A 189 1.57 1.38 8.76
N TYR A 190 2.49 1.09 7.85
CA TYR A 190 3.89 1.50 8.01
C TYR A 190 4.15 3.01 7.92
N PRO A 191 3.30 3.84 7.27
CA PRO A 191 3.42 5.29 7.38
C PRO A 191 3.38 5.82 8.81
N TRP A 192 2.73 5.12 9.75
CA TRP A 192 2.67 5.50 11.17
C TRP A 192 4.04 5.43 11.87
N ILE A 193 4.92 4.54 11.41
CA ILE A 193 6.31 4.39 11.92
C ILE A 193 7.36 4.97 10.97
N GLN A 194 6.96 5.69 9.93
CA GLN A 194 7.89 6.29 8.96
C GLN A 194 8.89 7.23 9.63
N LYS A 195 8.46 8.00 10.64
CA LYS A 195 9.35 8.89 11.39
C LYS A 195 10.42 8.13 12.17
N ASN A 196 10.06 6.98 12.77
CA ASN A 196 11.01 6.12 13.46
C ASN A 196 12.06 5.58 12.46
N ILE A 197 11.61 5.06 11.32
CA ILE A 197 12.51 4.56 10.28
C ILE A 197 13.45 5.67 9.80
N ALA A 198 12.94 6.86 9.49
CA ALA A 198 13.75 7.99 9.04
C ALA A 198 14.76 8.47 10.09
N ARG A 199 14.41 8.38 11.38
CA ARG A 199 15.32 8.73 12.48
C ARG A 199 16.43 7.70 12.68
N ILE A 200 16.10 6.40 12.55
CA ILE A 200 17.06 5.30 12.72
C ILE A 200 17.98 5.21 11.50
N TYR A 201 17.46 5.42 10.29
CA TYR A 201 18.19 5.33 9.03
C TYR A 201 18.05 6.65 8.24
N PRO A 202 18.77 7.72 8.62
CA PRO A 202 18.59 9.05 8.05
C PRO A 202 19.00 9.16 6.57
N ASP A 203 19.83 8.24 6.08
CA ASP A 203 20.28 8.23 4.68
C ASP A 203 19.34 7.48 3.73
N LEU A 204 18.32 6.79 4.26
CA LEU A 204 17.35 6.07 3.44
C LEU A 204 16.33 7.01 2.79
N HIS A 205 16.16 6.86 1.49
CA HIS A 205 14.99 7.42 0.82
C HIS A 205 13.75 6.57 1.10
N ILE A 206 12.69 7.17 1.66
CA ILE A 206 11.46 6.44 2.03
C ILE A 206 10.35 6.79 1.05
N ILE A 207 9.81 5.78 0.38
CA ILE A 207 8.67 5.89 -0.53
C ILE A 207 7.41 5.42 0.20
N ASN A 208 6.43 6.32 0.31
CA ASN A 208 5.15 6.08 0.95
C ASN A 208 4.03 5.95 -0.10
N PRO A 209 3.53 4.75 -0.40
CA PRO A 209 2.48 4.54 -1.39
C PRO A 209 1.17 5.27 -1.08
N SER A 210 0.86 5.52 0.21
CA SER A 210 -0.37 6.19 0.63
C SER A 210 -0.46 7.65 0.15
N SER A 211 0.67 8.34 -0.03
CA SER A 211 0.69 9.68 -0.59
C SER A 211 0.68 9.68 -2.12
N ILE A 212 1.30 8.68 -2.72
CA ILE A 212 1.51 8.60 -4.18
C ILE A 212 0.20 8.26 -4.92
N ILE A 213 -0.66 7.44 -4.31
CA ILE A 213 -1.88 6.95 -4.97
C ILE A 213 -2.82 8.08 -5.40
N VAL A 214 -2.77 9.23 -4.72
CA VAL A 214 -3.65 10.39 -4.98
C VAL A 214 -3.43 10.98 -6.37
N ASP A 215 -2.19 11.04 -6.84
CA ASP A 215 -1.88 11.55 -8.17
C ASP A 215 -2.48 10.65 -9.27
N THR A 216 -2.41 9.34 -9.09
CA THR A 216 -3.03 8.39 -10.02
C THR A 216 -4.56 8.47 -9.98
N ILE A 217 -5.16 8.70 -8.80
CA ILE A 217 -6.61 8.94 -8.67
C ILE A 217 -7.00 10.18 -9.48
N ARG A 218 -6.23 11.27 -9.34
CA ARG A 218 -6.45 12.51 -10.10
C ARG A 218 -6.37 12.28 -11.62
N GLU A 219 -5.34 11.55 -12.08
CA GLU A 219 -5.19 11.18 -13.50
C GLU A 219 -6.45 10.45 -14.00
N ILE A 220 -6.93 9.42 -13.28
CA ILE A 220 -8.10 8.63 -13.68
C ILE A 220 -9.39 9.47 -13.72
N ILE A 221 -9.58 10.39 -12.76
CA ILE A 221 -10.76 11.27 -12.74
C ILE A 221 -10.74 12.20 -13.95
N GLN A 222 -9.60 12.84 -14.23
CA GLN A 222 -9.44 13.77 -15.37
C GLN A 222 -9.64 13.11 -16.72
N GLU A 223 -9.30 11.84 -16.88
CA GLU A 223 -9.49 11.08 -18.13
C GLU A 223 -10.96 10.70 -18.38
N ARG A 224 -11.82 10.81 -17.35
CA ARG A 224 -13.23 10.38 -17.40
C ARG A 224 -14.23 11.54 -17.38
N ASP A 225 -13.80 12.75 -17.05
CA ASP A 225 -14.60 13.99 -17.14
C ASP A 225 -14.57 14.57 -18.56
#